data_775d02eb36541909fe29282f36ba0901
#
_entry.id   775d02eb36541909fe29282f36ba0901
#
_cell.length_a   1.000
_cell.length_b   1.000
_cell.length_c   1.000
_cell.angle_alpha   90.00
_cell.angle_beta   90.00
_cell.angle_gamma   90.00
#
_symmetry.space_group_name_H-M   'P 1'
#
loop_
_entity.id
_entity.type
_entity.pdbx_description
1 polymer ?
#
loop_
_entity_poly.entity_id
_entity_poly.type
_entity_poly.pdbx_seq_one_letter_code
_entity_poly.pdbx_strand_id
1 'polypeptide(L)'
;LHATVQSIESLIEQAASIVWGPWLIILLFGTHLFLTWRTGFVQRHLLHAIKLSVTPEKGAPGDVSPFGSLTTALAATIGTGNIFGVAGAILIGGPGAVLWMWLTGVFGIATKYSEALLSVKYRVTNAQGQMCGGPMYVLEKGLQCRWAGIVFAVFTAIAAFGIGNMVQANTIAEIVAEHRADLPFSISENTLAASVGLVLAALTAAVMLGGITSIARFCSFLVPIMAAGYTLGCLAILVMNFTKLDETIVLIVKSAFTGHAAAGGFVGAGIAQAMRYGIARGLFSNESGMGSAPILAAAARTRDPVRQALVSGTGTFWDTVVVCAMTGLVLVSSGEWLGEDIDKAGLCAKAFGQLGVFGSAILVFGLVTFVFSTIIGWSYYGEKSVEYLFGTIAVKPYRWLWVAVVFLGSIWKSDAVWNFSDMMNGLMALPNLVALLLLSGVIASETRRYFESPRS
;
A
#
# COMPACT_ATOMS: atom_id res chain seq x y z
N LEU A 1 -33.54 1.67 15.96
CA LEU A 1 -32.59 2.00 14.87
C LEU A 1 -31.15 2.13 15.39
N HIS A 2 -30.90 2.90 16.49
CA HIS A 2 -29.54 3.07 17.05
C HIS A 2 -28.94 1.75 17.54
N ALA A 3 -29.70 0.94 18.28
CA ALA A 3 -29.23 -0.39 18.74
C ALA A 3 -28.93 -1.35 17.59
N THR A 4 -29.69 -1.28 16.49
CA THR A 4 -29.48 -2.13 15.31
C THR A 4 -28.24 -1.70 14.55
N VAL A 5 -27.96 -0.39 14.44
CA VAL A 5 -26.74 0.14 13.81
C VAL A 5 -25.51 -0.26 14.61
N GLN A 6 -25.50 -0.10 15.93
CA GLN A 6 -24.40 -0.53 16.79
C GLN A 6 -24.14 -2.04 16.72
N SER A 7 -25.20 -2.87 16.60
CA SER A 7 -25.05 -4.31 16.42
C SER A 7 -24.40 -4.66 15.08
N ILE A 8 -24.71 -3.94 14.00
CA ILE A 8 -24.09 -4.15 12.69
C ILE A 8 -22.61 -3.73 12.71
N GLU A 9 -22.31 -2.58 13.32
CA GLU A 9 -20.92 -2.09 13.46
C GLU A 9 -20.05 -3.08 14.24
N SER A 10 -20.53 -3.61 15.37
CA SER A 10 -19.80 -4.60 16.15
C SER A 10 -19.62 -5.92 15.40
N LEU A 11 -20.58 -6.35 14.58
CA LEU A 11 -20.45 -7.55 13.75
C LEU A 11 -19.39 -7.35 12.65
N ILE A 12 -19.35 -6.19 12.01
CA ILE A 12 -18.33 -5.85 11.00
C ILE A 12 -16.94 -5.83 11.64
N GLU A 13 -16.80 -5.20 12.80
CA GLU A 13 -15.53 -5.15 13.53
C GLU A 13 -15.03 -6.54 13.92
N GLN A 14 -15.90 -7.39 14.46
CA GLN A 14 -15.59 -8.79 14.76
C GLN A 14 -15.17 -9.56 13.51
N ALA A 15 -15.92 -9.42 12.40
CA ALA A 15 -15.58 -10.08 11.14
C ALA A 15 -14.22 -9.60 10.59
N ALA A 16 -13.94 -8.30 10.62
CA ALA A 16 -12.65 -7.74 10.23
C ALA A 16 -11.50 -8.29 11.08
N SER A 17 -11.70 -8.40 12.42
CA SER A 17 -10.72 -8.96 13.34
C SER A 17 -10.44 -10.45 13.10
N ILE A 18 -11.45 -11.20 12.68
CA ILE A 18 -11.31 -12.60 12.30
C ILE A 18 -10.53 -12.73 10.98
N VAL A 19 -10.87 -11.91 9.97
CA VAL A 19 -10.18 -11.91 8.67
C VAL A 19 -8.71 -11.57 8.85
N TRP A 20 -8.38 -10.50 9.57
CA TRP A 20 -7.00 -10.10 9.90
C TRP A 20 -6.42 -10.83 11.11
N GLY A 21 -6.98 -11.99 11.42
CA GLY A 21 -6.46 -12.85 12.47
C GLY A 21 -5.06 -13.41 12.18
N PRO A 22 -4.43 -14.07 13.17
CA PRO A 22 -3.08 -14.64 13.01
C PRO A 22 -2.96 -15.58 11.81
N TRP A 23 -4.03 -16.27 11.45
CA TRP A 23 -4.06 -17.22 10.34
C TRP A 23 -3.76 -16.57 8.97
N LEU A 24 -4.35 -15.40 8.67
CA LEU A 24 -4.09 -14.69 7.41
C LEU A 24 -2.67 -14.12 7.38
N ILE A 25 -2.19 -13.60 8.52
CA ILE A 25 -0.82 -13.09 8.66
C ILE A 25 0.19 -14.21 8.42
N ILE A 26 -0.03 -15.39 9.01
CA ILE A 26 0.82 -16.57 8.80
C ILE A 26 0.77 -17.03 7.34
N LEU A 27 -0.40 -17.05 6.73
CA LEU A 27 -0.57 -17.44 5.33
C LEU A 27 0.16 -16.48 4.38
N LEU A 28 0.01 -15.17 4.59
CA LEU A 28 0.67 -14.13 3.78
C LEU A 28 2.19 -14.21 3.95
N PHE A 29 2.68 -14.14 5.18
CA PHE A 29 4.12 -14.15 5.44
C PHE A 29 4.76 -15.50 5.07
N GLY A 30 4.07 -16.61 5.33
CA GLY A 30 4.48 -17.95 4.88
C GLY A 30 4.60 -18.03 3.36
N THR A 31 3.66 -17.44 2.63
CA THR A 31 3.71 -17.33 1.16
C THR A 31 4.92 -16.49 0.70
N HIS A 32 5.27 -15.42 1.42
CA HIS A 32 6.47 -14.63 1.11
C HIS A 32 7.74 -15.47 1.22
N LEU A 33 7.88 -16.24 2.29
CA LEU A 33 9.03 -17.13 2.50
C LEU A 33 9.08 -18.25 1.45
N PHE A 34 7.94 -18.88 1.19
CA PHE A 34 7.82 -19.94 0.19
C PHE A 34 8.18 -19.45 -1.21
N LEU A 35 7.64 -18.30 -1.65
CA LEU A 35 7.94 -17.74 -2.96
C LEU A 35 9.38 -17.21 -3.05
N THR A 36 9.94 -16.69 -1.98
CA THR A 36 11.37 -16.33 -1.92
C THR A 36 12.25 -17.54 -2.23
N TRP A 37 11.99 -18.68 -1.59
CA TRP A 37 12.69 -19.91 -1.87
C TRP A 37 12.40 -20.44 -3.28
N ARG A 38 11.15 -20.42 -3.70
CA ARG A 38 10.69 -20.95 -4.99
C ARG A 38 11.24 -20.19 -6.19
N THR A 39 11.46 -18.88 -6.06
CA THR A 39 12.06 -18.01 -7.09
C THR A 39 13.59 -17.94 -7.03
N GLY A 40 14.21 -18.72 -6.12
CA GLY A 40 15.67 -18.72 -5.94
C GLY A 40 16.21 -17.40 -5.40
N PHE A 41 15.52 -16.78 -4.46
CA PHE A 41 15.88 -15.48 -3.84
C PHE A 41 15.99 -14.36 -4.89
N VAL A 42 14.89 -14.10 -5.60
CA VAL A 42 14.82 -13.07 -6.65
C VAL A 42 15.26 -11.68 -6.16
N GLN A 43 15.19 -11.42 -4.87
CA GLN A 43 15.67 -10.19 -4.21
C GLN A 43 17.13 -9.86 -4.53
N ARG A 44 17.98 -10.86 -4.79
CA ARG A 44 19.39 -10.66 -5.19
C ARG A 44 19.54 -9.87 -6.49
N HIS A 45 18.50 -9.80 -7.30
CA HIS A 45 18.48 -9.06 -8.55
C HIS A 45 17.89 -7.64 -8.40
N LEU A 46 17.76 -7.12 -7.18
CA LEU A 46 17.13 -5.81 -6.89
C LEU A 46 17.76 -4.66 -7.68
N LEU A 47 19.09 -4.55 -7.72
CA LEU A 47 19.78 -3.49 -8.46
C LEU A 47 19.51 -3.57 -9.97
N HIS A 48 19.46 -4.79 -10.51
CA HIS A 48 19.07 -5.00 -11.90
C HIS A 48 17.60 -4.58 -12.14
N ALA A 49 16.71 -4.95 -11.24
CA ALA A 49 15.30 -4.60 -11.29
C ALA A 49 15.06 -3.07 -11.26
N ILE A 50 15.79 -2.35 -10.40
CA ILE A 50 15.78 -0.87 -10.36
C ILE A 50 16.22 -0.29 -11.71
N LYS A 51 17.29 -0.81 -12.31
CA LYS A 51 17.74 -0.38 -13.63
C LYS A 51 16.67 -0.63 -14.71
N LEU A 52 15.99 -1.78 -14.66
CA LEU A 52 14.92 -2.11 -15.59
C LEU A 52 13.72 -1.17 -15.49
N SER A 53 13.41 -0.65 -14.29
CA SER A 53 12.28 0.26 -14.08
C SER A 53 12.39 1.55 -14.89
N VAL A 54 13.61 2.04 -15.09
CA VAL A 54 13.91 3.26 -15.86
C VAL A 54 14.37 2.98 -17.30
N THR A 55 14.42 1.71 -17.71
CA THR A 55 14.86 1.33 -19.06
C THR A 55 13.66 0.83 -19.87
N PRO A 56 13.07 1.66 -20.75
CA PRO A 56 11.89 1.26 -21.53
C PRO A 56 12.25 0.23 -22.59
N GLU A 57 11.31 -0.69 -22.87
CA GLU A 57 11.38 -1.65 -23.96
C GLU A 57 10.64 -1.11 -25.18
N LYS A 58 11.41 -0.66 -26.20
CA LYS A 58 10.83 -0.06 -27.39
C LYS A 58 9.97 -1.05 -28.19
N GLY A 59 8.77 -0.62 -28.59
CA GLY A 59 7.86 -1.42 -29.39
C GLY A 59 7.24 -2.63 -28.65
N ALA A 60 7.35 -2.69 -27.32
CA ALA A 60 6.68 -3.71 -26.54
C ALA A 60 5.17 -3.38 -26.38
N PRO A 61 4.28 -4.40 -26.35
CA PRO A 61 2.86 -4.20 -26.12
C PRO A 61 2.57 -3.77 -24.68
N GLY A 62 1.63 -2.82 -24.51
CA GLY A 62 1.24 -2.30 -23.19
C GLY A 62 0.79 -0.85 -23.28
N ASP A 63 0.14 -0.37 -22.23
CA ASP A 63 -0.49 0.96 -22.19
C ASP A 63 0.47 2.02 -21.62
N VAL A 64 1.29 1.66 -20.63
CA VAL A 64 2.17 2.57 -19.89
C VAL A 64 3.61 2.05 -19.83
N SER A 65 4.57 2.92 -19.55
CA SER A 65 5.97 2.49 -19.35
C SER A 65 6.13 1.62 -18.10
N PRO A 66 7.19 0.80 -17.99
CA PRO A 66 7.49 0.06 -16.74
C PRO A 66 7.58 0.99 -15.52
N PHE A 67 8.21 2.16 -15.68
CA PHE A 67 8.29 3.19 -14.64
C PHE A 67 6.92 3.75 -14.27
N GLY A 68 6.08 4.07 -15.27
CA GLY A 68 4.70 4.54 -15.04
C GLY A 68 3.84 3.50 -14.32
N SER A 69 3.98 2.22 -14.65
CA SER A 69 3.31 1.13 -13.94
C SER A 69 3.80 1.03 -12.49
N LEU A 70 5.12 1.08 -12.25
CA LEU A 70 5.71 1.04 -10.92
C LEU A 70 5.26 2.23 -10.06
N THR A 71 5.37 3.45 -10.58
CA THR A 71 5.01 4.66 -9.84
C THR A 71 3.52 4.74 -9.54
N THR A 72 2.66 4.23 -10.44
CA THR A 72 1.22 4.17 -10.16
C THR A 72 0.93 3.11 -9.08
N ALA A 73 1.63 1.97 -9.06
CA ALA A 73 1.53 1.00 -7.98
C ALA A 73 2.04 1.57 -6.65
N LEU A 74 3.15 2.31 -6.66
CA LEU A 74 3.67 3.02 -5.50
C LEU A 74 2.72 4.14 -5.02
N ALA A 75 2.05 4.83 -5.92
CA ALA A 75 1.02 5.81 -5.56
C ALA A 75 -0.11 5.17 -4.74
N ALA A 76 -0.50 3.94 -5.08
CA ALA A 76 -1.53 3.21 -4.35
C ALA A 76 -1.04 2.70 -2.99
N THR A 77 0.22 2.29 -2.87
CA THR A 77 0.78 1.64 -1.67
C THR A 77 1.39 2.62 -0.68
N ILE A 78 2.12 3.66 -1.16
CA ILE A 78 2.67 4.70 -0.29
C ILE A 78 1.53 5.64 0.14
N GLY A 79 1.02 5.42 1.35
CA GLY A 79 -0.15 6.09 1.91
C GLY A 79 -0.03 6.32 3.42
N THR A 80 -1.18 6.39 4.09
CA THR A 80 -1.25 6.49 5.57
C THR A 80 -0.53 5.35 6.28
N GLY A 81 -0.44 4.17 5.65
CA GLY A 81 0.25 2.99 6.17
C GLY A 81 1.72 3.23 6.49
N ASN A 82 2.40 4.01 5.65
CA ASN A 82 3.84 4.30 5.78
C ASN A 82 4.18 5.28 6.91
N ILE A 83 3.20 6.03 7.41
CA ILE A 83 3.37 7.01 8.49
C ILE A 83 2.59 6.55 9.72
N PHE A 84 1.25 6.63 9.69
CA PHE A 84 0.40 6.27 10.83
C PHE A 84 0.35 4.76 11.07
N GLY A 85 0.50 3.93 10.02
CA GLY A 85 0.61 2.49 10.17
C GLY A 85 1.85 2.08 10.94
N VAL A 86 3.01 2.70 10.63
CA VAL A 86 4.28 2.47 11.35
C VAL A 86 4.18 2.95 12.80
N ALA A 87 3.63 4.16 13.03
CA ALA A 87 3.40 4.66 14.38
C ALA A 87 2.52 3.72 15.22
N GLY A 88 1.41 3.24 14.64
CA GLY A 88 0.53 2.28 15.29
C GLY A 88 1.20 0.93 15.59
N ALA A 89 2.07 0.45 14.70
CA ALA A 89 2.86 -0.76 14.95
C ALA A 89 3.81 -0.59 16.15
N ILE A 90 4.46 0.57 16.27
CA ILE A 90 5.38 0.89 17.37
C ILE A 90 4.60 1.04 18.69
N LEU A 91 3.48 1.76 18.69
CA LEU A 91 2.69 1.99 19.92
C LEU A 91 2.11 0.70 20.50
N ILE A 92 1.71 -0.26 19.66
CA ILE A 92 1.09 -1.51 20.12
C ILE A 92 2.12 -2.64 20.24
N GLY A 93 3.00 -2.78 19.26
CA GLY A 93 3.97 -3.86 19.15
C GLY A 93 5.37 -3.53 19.70
N GLY A 94 5.59 -2.27 20.10
CA GLY A 94 6.91 -1.79 20.52
C GLY A 94 7.89 -1.58 19.35
N PRO A 95 9.12 -1.11 19.63
CA PRO A 95 10.16 -0.88 18.63
C PRO A 95 10.48 -2.09 17.76
N GLY A 96 10.36 -3.30 18.30
CA GLY A 96 10.60 -4.56 17.59
C GLY A 96 9.68 -4.79 16.38
N ALA A 97 8.49 -4.16 16.36
CA ALA A 97 7.57 -4.24 15.23
C ALA A 97 8.18 -3.69 13.93
N VAL A 98 9.10 -2.73 14.03
CA VAL A 98 9.81 -2.15 12.87
C VAL A 98 10.64 -3.22 12.15
N LEU A 99 11.35 -4.10 12.88
CA LEU A 99 12.12 -5.18 12.25
C LEU A 99 11.21 -6.16 11.52
N TRP A 100 10.11 -6.59 12.13
CA TRP A 100 9.15 -7.49 11.48
C TRP A 100 8.50 -6.87 10.25
N MET A 101 8.24 -5.57 10.27
CA MET A 101 7.79 -4.81 9.10
C MET A 101 8.84 -4.82 7.98
N TRP A 102 10.13 -4.60 8.27
CA TRP A 102 11.20 -4.69 7.28
C TRP A 102 11.30 -6.08 6.65
N LEU A 103 11.15 -7.12 7.45
CA LEU A 103 11.18 -8.50 6.95
C LEU A 103 10.02 -8.77 5.97
N THR A 104 8.82 -8.21 6.22
CA THR A 104 7.74 -8.31 5.22
C THR A 104 8.09 -7.58 3.93
N GLY A 105 8.78 -6.45 4.01
CA GLY A 105 9.29 -5.73 2.84
C GLY A 105 10.28 -6.56 2.03
N VAL A 106 11.28 -7.14 2.70
CA VAL A 106 12.32 -7.93 2.04
C VAL A 106 11.75 -9.19 1.37
N PHE A 107 10.97 -9.98 2.11
CA PHE A 107 10.40 -11.22 1.59
C PHE A 107 9.19 -10.96 0.68
N GLY A 108 8.46 -9.88 0.91
CA GLY A 108 7.35 -9.45 0.05
C GLY A 108 7.76 -9.12 -1.39
N ILE A 109 9.03 -8.77 -1.64
CA ILE A 109 9.56 -8.57 -3.00
C ILE A 109 9.27 -9.79 -3.88
N ALA A 110 9.52 -11.02 -3.37
CA ALA A 110 9.30 -12.24 -4.14
C ALA A 110 7.81 -12.48 -4.42
N THR A 111 6.93 -12.11 -3.51
CA THR A 111 5.49 -12.24 -3.71
C THR A 111 4.99 -11.22 -4.72
N LYS A 112 5.35 -9.95 -4.58
CA LYS A 112 5.01 -8.90 -5.55
C LYS A 112 5.53 -9.22 -6.96
N TYR A 113 6.75 -9.75 -7.04
CA TYR A 113 7.32 -10.29 -8.28
C TYR A 113 6.44 -11.39 -8.88
N SER A 114 6.04 -12.37 -8.07
CA SER A 114 5.25 -13.52 -8.50
C SER A 114 3.85 -13.11 -8.97
N GLU A 115 3.21 -12.20 -8.26
CA GLU A 115 1.92 -11.60 -8.63
C GLU A 115 2.00 -10.92 -9.99
N ALA A 116 3.01 -10.06 -10.19
CA ALA A 116 3.19 -9.33 -11.43
C ALA A 116 3.54 -10.26 -12.60
N LEU A 117 4.37 -11.29 -12.37
CA LEU A 117 4.70 -12.30 -13.39
C LEU A 117 3.45 -12.97 -13.92
N LEU A 118 2.61 -13.50 -13.03
CA LEU A 118 1.39 -14.18 -13.42
C LEU A 118 0.40 -13.20 -14.08
N SER A 119 0.28 -12.00 -13.57
CA SER A 119 -0.61 -10.98 -14.14
C SER A 119 -0.24 -10.62 -15.57
N VAL A 120 1.04 -10.40 -15.86
CA VAL A 120 1.52 -10.12 -17.23
C VAL A 120 1.40 -11.36 -18.13
N LYS A 121 1.68 -12.56 -17.61
CA LYS A 121 1.57 -13.80 -18.37
C LYS A 121 0.15 -14.11 -18.82
N TYR A 122 -0.83 -13.86 -17.98
CA TYR A 122 -2.25 -14.17 -18.24
C TYR A 122 -3.09 -12.96 -18.60
N ARG A 123 -2.46 -11.81 -18.91
CA ARG A 123 -3.18 -10.60 -19.35
C ARG A 123 -3.87 -10.80 -20.68
N VAL A 124 -4.93 -10.04 -20.88
CA VAL A 124 -5.72 -10.01 -22.11
C VAL A 124 -5.81 -8.58 -22.65
N THR A 125 -6.15 -8.44 -23.92
CA THR A 125 -6.46 -7.14 -24.51
C THR A 125 -7.97 -6.98 -24.58
N ASN A 126 -8.50 -5.87 -24.04
CA ASN A 126 -9.94 -5.57 -24.11
C ASN A 126 -10.36 -5.05 -25.50
N ALA A 127 -11.66 -4.80 -25.68
CA ALA A 127 -12.21 -4.30 -26.94
C ALA A 127 -11.69 -2.91 -27.36
N GLN A 128 -11.13 -2.13 -26.43
CA GLN A 128 -10.51 -0.83 -26.68
C GLN A 128 -9.00 -0.92 -26.91
N GLY A 129 -8.43 -2.12 -27.00
CA GLY A 129 -7.01 -2.34 -27.23
C GLY A 129 -6.13 -2.18 -25.97
N GLN A 130 -6.73 -2.01 -24.78
CA GLN A 130 -6.00 -1.85 -23.53
C GLN A 130 -5.68 -3.20 -22.91
N MET A 131 -4.54 -3.27 -22.19
CA MET A 131 -4.14 -4.44 -21.46
C MET A 131 -4.90 -4.55 -20.13
N CYS A 132 -5.46 -5.73 -19.88
CA CYS A 132 -6.19 -6.08 -18.67
C CYS A 132 -5.58 -7.34 -18.05
N GLY A 133 -5.31 -7.30 -16.75
CA GLY A 133 -4.75 -8.42 -16.00
C GLY A 133 -5.03 -8.26 -14.50
N GLY A 134 -4.29 -9.00 -13.71
CA GLY A 134 -4.50 -9.07 -12.27
C GLY A 134 -5.00 -10.44 -11.85
N PRO A 135 -5.19 -10.67 -10.54
CA PRO A 135 -5.57 -11.99 -10.03
C PRO A 135 -6.87 -12.56 -10.63
N MET A 136 -7.85 -11.70 -10.97
CA MET A 136 -9.09 -12.15 -11.61
C MET A 136 -8.81 -12.89 -12.93
N TYR A 137 -7.90 -12.38 -13.75
CA TYR A 137 -7.52 -13.04 -15.01
C TYR A 137 -6.58 -14.23 -14.77
N VAL A 138 -5.71 -14.18 -13.76
CA VAL A 138 -4.86 -15.31 -13.36
C VAL A 138 -5.71 -16.48 -12.90
N LEU A 139 -6.73 -16.25 -12.08
CA LEU A 139 -7.68 -17.26 -11.63
C LEU A 139 -8.49 -17.83 -12.79
N GLU A 140 -9.00 -16.97 -13.69
CA GLU A 140 -9.81 -17.41 -14.83
C GLU A 140 -8.97 -18.15 -15.88
N LYS A 141 -7.83 -17.59 -16.32
CA LYS A 141 -7.03 -18.14 -17.43
C LYS A 141 -5.96 -19.12 -16.97
N GLY A 142 -5.35 -18.87 -15.80
CA GLY A 142 -4.28 -19.72 -15.27
C GLY A 142 -4.81 -20.97 -14.56
N LEU A 143 -5.86 -20.82 -13.76
CA LEU A 143 -6.47 -21.93 -12.99
C LEU A 143 -7.80 -22.42 -13.56
N GLN A 144 -8.32 -21.81 -14.65
CA GLN A 144 -9.62 -22.13 -15.26
C GLN A 144 -10.79 -21.99 -14.25
N CYS A 145 -10.65 -21.07 -13.29
CA CYS A 145 -11.58 -20.89 -12.18
C CYS A 145 -12.20 -19.48 -12.21
N ARG A 146 -13.14 -19.25 -13.14
CA ARG A 146 -13.78 -17.95 -13.36
C ARG A 146 -14.51 -17.41 -12.13
N TRP A 147 -15.19 -18.29 -11.37
CA TRP A 147 -15.91 -17.85 -10.17
C TRP A 147 -14.99 -17.23 -9.12
N ALA A 148 -13.78 -17.79 -8.93
CA ALA A 148 -12.79 -17.22 -8.01
C ALA A 148 -12.28 -15.87 -8.51
N GLY A 149 -12.14 -15.68 -9.83
CA GLY A 149 -11.84 -14.37 -10.43
C GLY A 149 -12.94 -13.33 -10.17
N ILE A 150 -14.21 -13.73 -10.25
CA ILE A 150 -15.36 -12.88 -9.91
C ILE A 150 -15.33 -12.49 -8.43
N VAL A 151 -15.10 -13.44 -7.53
CA VAL A 151 -14.99 -13.18 -6.08
C VAL A 151 -13.87 -12.19 -5.77
N PHE A 152 -12.69 -12.39 -6.35
CA PHE A 152 -11.58 -11.44 -6.21
C PHE A 152 -11.97 -10.04 -6.69
N ALA A 153 -12.56 -9.92 -7.89
CA ALA A 153 -12.93 -8.65 -8.48
C ALA A 153 -14.01 -7.90 -7.65
N VAL A 154 -14.97 -8.63 -7.07
CA VAL A 154 -15.98 -8.06 -6.17
C VAL A 154 -15.33 -7.50 -4.91
N PHE A 155 -14.47 -8.28 -4.25
CA PHE A 155 -13.77 -7.80 -3.05
C PHE A 155 -12.89 -6.60 -3.35
N THR A 156 -12.15 -6.62 -4.46
CA THR A 156 -11.28 -5.50 -4.86
C THR A 156 -12.10 -4.25 -5.20
N ALA A 157 -13.22 -4.38 -5.90
CA ALA A 157 -14.08 -3.24 -6.23
C ALA A 157 -14.64 -2.57 -4.98
N ILE A 158 -15.06 -3.35 -3.97
CA ILE A 158 -15.56 -2.83 -2.70
C ILE A 158 -14.43 -2.20 -1.87
N ALA A 159 -13.31 -2.92 -1.70
CA ALA A 159 -12.16 -2.43 -0.97
C ALA A 159 -11.62 -1.11 -1.55
N ALA A 160 -11.66 -0.96 -2.87
CA ALA A 160 -11.21 0.25 -3.55
C ALA A 160 -12.01 1.48 -3.10
N PHE A 161 -13.34 1.41 -3.04
CA PHE A 161 -14.18 2.53 -2.57
C PHE A 161 -13.95 2.87 -1.09
N GLY A 162 -13.64 1.90 -0.27
CA GLY A 162 -13.33 2.14 1.15
C GLY A 162 -11.90 2.62 1.35
N ILE A 163 -10.94 1.68 1.37
CA ILE A 163 -9.53 1.94 1.71
C ILE A 163 -8.88 2.90 0.70
N GLY A 164 -9.14 2.71 -0.58
CA GLY A 164 -8.52 3.52 -1.64
C GLY A 164 -9.17 4.89 -1.86
N ASN A 165 -10.37 5.15 -1.34
CA ASN A 165 -11.12 6.36 -1.61
C ASN A 165 -11.60 7.06 -0.33
N MET A 166 -12.70 6.58 0.30
CA MET A 166 -13.36 7.28 1.41
C MET A 166 -12.45 7.50 2.60
N VAL A 167 -11.73 6.47 3.00
CA VAL A 167 -10.77 6.50 4.11
C VAL A 167 -9.69 7.55 3.85
N GLN A 168 -9.18 7.59 2.64
CA GLN A 168 -8.12 8.53 2.26
C GLN A 168 -8.66 9.98 2.22
N ALA A 169 -9.82 10.19 1.63
CA ALA A 169 -10.45 11.52 1.57
C ALA A 169 -10.77 12.05 2.97
N ASN A 170 -11.29 11.20 3.86
CA ASN A 170 -11.54 11.54 5.26
C ASN A 170 -10.23 11.93 5.99
N THR A 171 -9.17 11.15 5.83
CA THR A 171 -7.88 11.45 6.45
C THR A 171 -7.32 12.82 6.05
N ILE A 172 -7.42 13.21 4.76
CA ILE A 172 -7.00 14.57 4.34
C ILE A 172 -7.87 15.64 4.99
N ALA A 173 -9.19 15.42 5.04
CA ALA A 173 -10.09 16.37 5.66
C ALA A 173 -9.78 16.56 7.16
N GLU A 174 -9.45 15.48 7.88
CA GLU A 174 -9.03 15.52 9.28
C GLU A 174 -7.72 16.27 9.48
N ILE A 175 -6.69 15.98 8.67
CA ILE A 175 -5.38 16.68 8.72
C ILE A 175 -5.58 18.19 8.53
N VAL A 176 -6.42 18.58 7.58
CA VAL A 176 -6.70 20.01 7.35
C VAL A 176 -7.52 20.61 8.50
N ALA A 177 -8.44 19.85 9.09
CA ALA A 177 -9.26 20.30 10.22
C ALA A 177 -8.43 20.53 11.49
N GLU A 178 -7.38 19.75 11.74
CA GLU A 178 -6.43 19.95 12.85
C GLU A 178 -5.74 21.32 12.78
N HIS A 179 -5.49 21.84 11.57
CA HIS A 179 -4.88 23.15 11.33
C HIS A 179 -5.89 24.28 11.15
N ARG A 180 -7.18 24.05 11.47
CA ARG A 180 -8.26 25.03 11.28
C ARG A 180 -8.02 26.34 12.05
N ALA A 181 -7.42 26.24 13.23
CA ALA A 181 -7.13 27.40 14.08
C ALA A 181 -6.10 28.35 13.47
N ASP A 182 -5.25 27.85 12.57
CA ASP A 182 -4.20 28.64 11.90
C ASP A 182 -4.72 29.41 10.68
N LEU A 183 -5.99 29.18 10.28
CA LEU A 183 -6.59 29.85 9.14
C LEU A 183 -6.93 31.32 9.48
N PRO A 184 -6.75 32.26 8.53
CA PRO A 184 -6.99 33.68 8.74
C PRO A 184 -8.49 34.05 8.82
N PHE A 185 -9.38 33.07 8.74
CA PHE A 185 -10.85 33.22 8.76
C PHE A 185 -11.49 32.11 9.56
N SER A 186 -12.63 32.42 10.18
CA SER A 186 -13.44 31.45 10.92
C SER A 186 -14.28 30.61 9.94
N ILE A 187 -14.13 29.29 9.98
CA ILE A 187 -14.89 28.35 9.16
C ILE A 187 -15.36 27.17 10.01
N SER A 188 -16.58 26.67 9.78
CA SER A 188 -17.06 25.48 10.47
C SER A 188 -16.32 24.22 9.97
N GLU A 189 -16.18 23.20 10.83
CA GLU A 189 -15.53 21.94 10.48
C GLU A 189 -16.18 21.27 9.25
N ASN A 190 -17.51 21.23 9.22
CA ASN A 190 -18.26 20.64 8.10
C ASN A 190 -18.04 21.41 6.79
N THR A 191 -17.99 22.74 6.84
CA THR A 191 -17.75 23.57 5.65
C THR A 191 -16.32 23.38 5.16
N LEU A 192 -15.35 23.27 6.07
CA LEU A 192 -13.97 23.01 5.74
C LEU A 192 -13.80 21.62 5.09
N ALA A 193 -14.37 20.56 5.70
CA ALA A 193 -14.36 19.20 5.15
C ALA A 193 -15.00 19.14 3.76
N ALA A 194 -16.15 19.80 3.55
CA ALA A 194 -16.80 19.89 2.25
C ALA A 194 -15.94 20.63 1.22
N SER A 195 -15.25 21.70 1.62
CA SER A 195 -14.37 22.47 0.75
C SER A 195 -13.15 21.63 0.32
N VAL A 196 -12.53 20.93 1.26
CA VAL A 196 -11.44 19.98 1.02
C VAL A 196 -11.90 18.87 0.08
N GLY A 197 -13.08 18.29 0.35
CA GLY A 197 -13.65 17.24 -0.49
C GLY A 197 -13.92 17.69 -1.93
N LEU A 198 -14.40 18.92 -2.12
CA LEU A 198 -14.63 19.48 -3.44
C LEU A 198 -13.29 19.64 -4.22
N VAL A 199 -12.27 20.15 -3.55
CA VAL A 199 -10.94 20.30 -4.15
C VAL A 199 -10.34 18.93 -4.52
N LEU A 200 -10.42 17.96 -3.60
CA LEU A 200 -9.94 16.60 -3.85
C LEU A 200 -10.69 15.91 -5.00
N ALA A 201 -12.03 16.06 -5.04
CA ALA A 201 -12.84 15.52 -6.11
C ALA A 201 -12.48 16.14 -7.47
N ALA A 202 -12.27 17.46 -7.53
CA ALA A 202 -11.87 18.16 -8.74
C ALA A 202 -10.47 17.71 -9.22
N LEU A 203 -9.49 17.62 -8.33
CA LEU A 203 -8.15 17.14 -8.64
C LEU A 203 -8.17 15.67 -9.09
N THR A 204 -8.95 14.83 -8.41
CA THR A 204 -9.13 13.41 -8.77
C THR A 204 -9.76 13.30 -10.16
N ALA A 205 -10.80 14.07 -10.45
CA ALA A 205 -11.43 14.09 -11.77
C ALA A 205 -10.44 14.50 -12.87
N ALA A 206 -9.63 15.54 -12.63
CA ALA A 206 -8.65 16.04 -13.60
C ALA A 206 -7.61 14.96 -13.99
N VAL A 207 -7.23 14.11 -13.05
CA VAL A 207 -6.24 13.05 -13.29
C VAL A 207 -6.92 11.79 -13.85
N MET A 208 -8.00 11.32 -13.19
CA MET A 208 -8.61 10.01 -13.45
C MET A 208 -9.40 9.96 -14.76
N LEU A 209 -10.07 11.04 -15.15
CA LEU A 209 -10.90 11.03 -16.37
C LEU A 209 -10.08 10.80 -17.65
N GLY A 210 -8.79 11.11 -17.64
CA GLY A 210 -7.85 10.79 -18.72
C GLY A 210 -7.40 9.32 -18.80
N GLY A 211 -7.87 8.47 -17.89
CA GLY A 211 -7.56 7.04 -17.85
C GLY A 211 -6.12 6.72 -17.45
N ILE A 212 -5.70 5.46 -17.67
CA ILE A 212 -4.42 4.95 -17.19
C ILE A 212 -3.19 5.77 -17.63
N THR A 213 -3.20 6.32 -18.83
CA THR A 213 -2.09 7.13 -19.34
C THR A 213 -1.94 8.46 -18.60
N SER A 214 -3.05 9.10 -18.22
CA SER A 214 -3.06 10.30 -17.40
C SER A 214 -2.63 9.97 -15.97
N ILE A 215 -3.21 8.94 -15.37
CA ILE A 215 -2.86 8.44 -14.03
C ILE A 215 -1.36 8.15 -13.95
N ALA A 216 -0.83 7.35 -14.88
CA ALA A 216 0.59 6.98 -14.87
C ALA A 216 1.52 8.18 -15.08
N ARG A 217 1.13 9.16 -15.91
CA ARG A 217 1.91 10.40 -16.10
C ARG A 217 1.95 11.21 -14.81
N PHE A 218 0.82 11.39 -14.16
CA PHE A 218 0.71 12.09 -12.89
C PHE A 218 1.53 11.39 -11.80
N CYS A 219 1.38 10.09 -11.62
CA CYS A 219 2.11 9.30 -10.64
C CYS A 219 3.61 9.27 -10.91
N SER A 220 4.04 9.23 -12.19
CA SER A 220 5.47 9.28 -12.55
C SER A 220 6.15 10.59 -12.15
N PHE A 221 5.38 11.66 -11.98
CA PHE A 221 5.87 12.95 -11.48
C PHE A 221 5.75 13.05 -9.96
N LEU A 222 4.56 12.78 -9.41
CA LEU A 222 4.27 12.99 -7.98
C LEU A 222 5.06 12.03 -7.09
N VAL A 223 5.07 10.72 -7.42
CA VAL A 223 5.62 9.70 -6.51
C VAL A 223 7.11 9.87 -6.22
N PRO A 224 7.99 10.12 -7.20
CA PRO A 224 9.39 10.40 -6.90
C PRO A 224 9.58 11.63 -6.02
N ILE A 225 8.80 12.70 -6.24
CA ILE A 225 8.89 13.94 -5.46
C ILE A 225 8.45 13.71 -4.02
N MET A 226 7.28 13.07 -3.81
CA MET A 226 6.77 12.83 -2.47
C MET A 226 7.66 11.87 -1.68
N ALA A 227 8.12 10.77 -2.32
CA ALA A 227 8.98 9.80 -1.67
C ALA A 227 10.36 10.39 -1.34
N ALA A 228 10.97 11.13 -2.28
CA ALA A 228 12.25 11.79 -2.05
C ALA A 228 12.14 12.88 -0.99
N GLY A 229 11.14 13.75 -1.06
CA GLY A 229 10.91 14.82 -0.08
C GLY A 229 10.72 14.28 1.33
N TYR A 230 9.89 13.26 1.48
CA TYR A 230 9.67 12.61 2.77
C TYR A 230 10.93 11.92 3.30
N THR A 231 11.62 11.14 2.44
CA THR A 231 12.85 10.42 2.83
C THR A 231 13.97 11.39 3.22
N LEU A 232 14.14 12.49 2.49
CA LEU A 232 15.12 13.53 2.82
C LEU A 232 14.79 14.19 4.16
N GLY A 233 13.51 14.43 4.45
CA GLY A 233 13.06 14.93 5.75
C GLY A 233 13.38 13.95 6.88
N CYS A 234 13.08 12.67 6.69
CA CYS A 234 13.47 11.63 7.65
C CYS A 234 14.99 11.58 7.85
N LEU A 235 15.76 11.63 6.77
CA LEU A 235 17.23 11.66 6.85
C LEU A 235 17.74 12.86 7.65
N ALA A 236 17.16 14.04 7.48
CA ALA A 236 17.52 15.21 8.26
C ALA A 236 17.33 15.00 9.77
N ILE A 237 16.19 14.39 10.17
CA ILE A 237 15.92 14.04 11.57
C ILE A 237 16.93 12.99 12.09
N LEU A 238 17.22 11.97 11.29
CA LEU A 238 18.17 10.94 11.67
C LEU A 238 19.60 11.45 11.79
N VAL A 239 20.01 12.42 10.97
CA VAL A 239 21.31 13.10 11.08
C VAL A 239 21.37 13.91 12.38
N MET A 240 20.29 14.57 12.79
CA MET A 240 20.24 15.26 14.11
C MET A 240 20.33 14.28 15.28
N ASN A 241 19.76 13.08 15.14
CA ASN A 241 19.78 12.02 16.14
C ASN A 241 20.90 10.99 15.91
N PHE A 242 21.94 11.34 15.14
CA PHE A 242 22.96 10.37 14.70
C PHE A 242 23.62 9.63 15.87
N THR A 243 23.86 10.32 16.98
CA THR A 243 24.47 9.72 18.18
C THR A 243 23.60 8.66 18.88
N LYS A 244 22.28 8.62 18.58
CA LYS A 244 21.34 7.64 19.14
C LYS A 244 21.00 6.53 18.13
N LEU A 245 21.53 6.59 16.90
CA LEU A 245 21.10 5.70 15.81
C LEU A 245 21.51 4.25 16.02
N ASP A 246 22.72 4.00 16.53
CA ASP A 246 23.21 2.68 16.90
C ASP A 246 22.38 2.06 18.02
N GLU A 247 22.10 2.82 19.08
CA GLU A 247 21.22 2.39 20.18
C GLU A 247 19.81 2.09 19.68
N THR A 248 19.29 2.92 18.77
CA THR A 248 17.97 2.74 18.15
C THR A 248 17.90 1.43 17.36
N ILE A 249 18.90 1.15 16.53
CA ILE A 249 18.95 -0.10 15.74
C ILE A 249 19.05 -1.31 16.68
N VAL A 250 19.91 -1.24 17.69
CA VAL A 250 20.05 -2.30 18.71
C VAL A 250 18.74 -2.50 19.45
N LEU A 251 18.04 -1.43 19.82
CA LEU A 251 16.73 -1.49 20.48
C LEU A 251 15.69 -2.19 19.61
N ILE A 252 15.58 -1.80 18.32
CA ILE A 252 14.66 -2.41 17.36
C ILE A 252 14.94 -3.91 17.25
N VAL A 253 16.20 -4.31 17.04
CA VAL A 253 16.57 -5.72 16.88
C VAL A 253 16.33 -6.50 18.17
N LYS A 254 16.77 -6.01 19.33
CA LYS A 254 16.56 -6.69 20.61
C LYS A 254 15.08 -6.84 20.93
N SER A 255 14.30 -5.77 20.82
CA SER A 255 12.85 -5.79 21.13
C SER A 255 12.07 -6.75 20.24
N ALA A 256 12.52 -7.00 19.00
CA ALA A 256 11.89 -7.96 18.12
C ALA A 256 11.97 -9.42 18.60
N PHE A 257 12.95 -9.77 19.44
CA PHE A 257 13.22 -11.15 19.86
C PHE A 257 13.22 -11.37 21.38
N THR A 258 13.17 -10.33 22.20
CA THR A 258 13.24 -10.49 23.67
C THR A 258 11.89 -10.41 24.35
N GLY A 259 10.87 -9.94 23.68
CA GLY A 259 9.50 -9.82 24.23
C GLY A 259 9.37 -8.87 25.41
N HIS A 260 10.45 -8.31 25.90
CA HIS A 260 10.47 -7.27 26.92
C HIS A 260 10.80 -5.94 26.29
N ALA A 261 10.03 -4.92 26.63
CA ALA A 261 10.42 -3.55 26.35
C ALA A 261 11.78 -3.30 27.05
N ALA A 262 12.83 -3.24 26.28
CA ALA A 262 14.17 -2.92 26.78
C ALA A 262 14.29 -1.46 27.27
N ALA A 263 13.19 -0.69 27.24
CA ALA A 263 13.07 0.67 27.75
C ALA A 263 11.87 0.75 28.69
N GLY A 264 12.13 1.05 29.94
CA GLY A 264 11.19 1.01 31.05
C GLY A 264 9.83 1.61 30.76
N GLY A 265 8.80 0.85 31.01
CA GLY A 265 7.42 1.28 31.09
C GLY A 265 6.47 0.67 30.07
N PHE A 266 6.91 0.14 28.92
CA PHE A 266 6.02 -0.49 27.94
C PHE A 266 5.68 -1.91 28.39
N VAL A 267 4.74 -2.02 29.29
CA VAL A 267 4.29 -3.31 29.87
C VAL A 267 3.48 -4.06 28.81
N GLY A 268 4.03 -5.15 28.30
CA GLY A 268 3.25 -6.18 27.64
C GLY A 268 3.38 -6.40 26.15
N ALA A 269 4.22 -5.67 25.40
CA ALA A 269 4.51 -6.03 24.01
C ALA A 269 5.43 -7.26 23.96
N GLY A 270 4.83 -8.45 23.96
CA GLY A 270 5.57 -9.69 23.74
C GLY A 270 6.08 -9.80 22.29
N ILE A 271 7.04 -10.72 22.05
CA ILE A 271 7.54 -11.05 20.71
C ILE A 271 6.36 -11.28 19.73
N ALA A 272 5.32 -11.98 20.21
CA ALA A 272 4.12 -12.25 19.40
C ALA A 272 3.38 -10.96 18.97
N GLN A 273 3.32 -9.93 19.81
CA GLN A 273 2.71 -8.65 19.47
C GLN A 273 3.58 -7.87 18.48
N ALA A 274 4.89 -7.76 18.74
CA ALA A 274 5.81 -7.10 17.82
C ALA A 274 5.75 -7.73 16.42
N MET A 275 5.78 -9.07 16.36
CA MET A 275 5.65 -9.83 15.12
C MET A 275 4.29 -9.59 14.46
N ARG A 276 3.18 -9.75 15.19
CA ARG A 276 1.83 -9.62 14.66
C ARG A 276 1.60 -8.23 14.06
N TYR A 277 1.88 -7.18 14.83
CA TYR A 277 1.62 -5.80 14.39
C TYR A 277 2.63 -5.32 13.35
N GLY A 278 3.90 -5.70 13.48
CA GLY A 278 4.92 -5.39 12.47
C GLY A 278 4.59 -6.03 11.12
N ILE A 279 4.29 -7.34 11.11
CA ILE A 279 3.93 -8.05 9.88
C ILE A 279 2.62 -7.50 9.32
N ALA A 280 1.56 -7.36 10.12
CA ALA A 280 0.26 -6.87 9.63
C ALA A 280 0.37 -5.48 9.00
N ARG A 281 1.09 -4.55 9.64
CA ARG A 281 1.25 -3.18 9.10
C ARG A 281 2.21 -3.12 7.91
N GLY A 282 3.23 -3.97 7.86
CA GLY A 282 4.08 -4.13 6.68
C GLY A 282 3.29 -4.64 5.48
N LEU A 283 2.46 -5.66 5.66
CA LEU A 283 1.57 -6.21 4.63
C LEU A 283 0.53 -5.19 4.15
N PHE A 284 -0.05 -4.44 5.09
CA PHE A 284 -1.00 -3.37 4.78
C PHE A 284 -0.35 -2.26 3.94
N SER A 285 0.90 -1.88 4.25
CA SER A 285 1.63 -0.85 3.51
C SER A 285 1.99 -1.30 2.10
N ASN A 286 2.70 -2.44 1.95
CA ASN A 286 3.23 -2.84 0.65
C ASN A 286 2.27 -3.65 -0.21
N GLU A 287 1.14 -4.09 0.33
CA GLU A 287 0.10 -4.88 -0.36
C GLU A 287 0.62 -6.17 -1.04
N SER A 288 1.77 -6.72 -0.63
CA SER A 288 2.30 -7.96 -1.21
C SER A 288 1.43 -9.15 -0.80
N GLY A 289 0.93 -9.88 -1.78
CA GLY A 289 0.00 -10.98 -1.56
C GLY A 289 -1.48 -10.59 -1.59
N MET A 290 -1.79 -9.28 -1.63
CA MET A 290 -3.16 -8.77 -1.69
C MET A 290 -3.77 -8.87 -3.09
N GLY A 291 -2.94 -8.83 -4.14
CA GLY A 291 -3.40 -8.94 -5.52
C GLY A 291 -3.79 -7.61 -6.19
N SER A 292 -3.70 -6.48 -5.51
CA SER A 292 -4.04 -5.16 -6.05
C SER A 292 -3.01 -4.67 -7.08
N ALA A 293 -1.75 -4.57 -6.71
CA ALA A 293 -0.68 -4.04 -7.53
C ALA A 293 -0.43 -4.78 -8.87
N PRO A 294 -0.60 -6.11 -8.99
CA PRO A 294 -0.43 -6.81 -10.26
C PRO A 294 -1.42 -6.37 -11.34
N ILE A 295 -2.56 -5.76 -10.99
CA ILE A 295 -3.50 -5.16 -11.95
C ILE A 295 -2.79 -4.09 -12.79
N LEU A 296 -1.94 -3.27 -12.18
CA LEU A 296 -1.12 -2.26 -12.87
C LEU A 296 0.05 -2.87 -13.63
N ALA A 297 0.65 -3.94 -13.12
CA ALA A 297 1.73 -4.63 -13.81
C ALA A 297 1.31 -5.11 -15.19
N ALA A 298 0.06 -5.54 -15.36
CA ALA A 298 -0.49 -5.98 -16.63
C ALA A 298 -0.52 -4.88 -17.70
N ALA A 299 -0.71 -3.61 -17.31
CA ALA A 299 -0.73 -2.47 -18.22
C ALA A 299 0.67 -2.05 -18.72
N ALA A 300 1.74 -2.57 -18.13
CA ALA A 300 3.10 -2.18 -18.48
C ALA A 300 3.50 -2.66 -19.88
N ARG A 301 4.25 -1.82 -20.60
CA ARG A 301 4.88 -2.16 -21.88
C ARG A 301 6.03 -3.12 -21.66
N THR A 302 5.78 -4.38 -21.93
CA THR A 302 6.79 -5.43 -21.85
C THR A 302 6.43 -6.61 -22.76
N ARG A 303 7.48 -7.28 -23.29
CA ARG A 303 7.37 -8.56 -23.98
C ARG A 303 7.57 -9.74 -23.04
N ASP A 304 8.31 -9.54 -21.95
CA ASP A 304 8.66 -10.60 -21.03
C ASP A 304 8.00 -10.37 -19.65
N PRO A 305 7.19 -11.33 -19.16
CA PRO A 305 6.56 -11.25 -17.85
C PRO A 305 7.55 -11.09 -16.70
N VAL A 306 8.71 -11.75 -16.77
CA VAL A 306 9.73 -11.70 -15.71
C VAL A 306 10.36 -10.32 -15.61
N ARG A 307 10.58 -9.65 -16.75
CA ARG A 307 11.11 -8.29 -16.78
C ARG A 307 10.22 -7.32 -16.01
N GLN A 308 8.91 -7.33 -16.28
CA GLN A 308 7.97 -6.48 -15.54
C GLN A 308 7.81 -6.92 -14.08
N ALA A 309 7.87 -8.21 -13.82
CA ALA A 309 7.84 -8.76 -12.47
C ALA A 309 8.99 -8.23 -11.59
N LEU A 310 10.21 -8.19 -12.15
CA LEU A 310 11.37 -7.59 -11.48
C LEU A 310 11.11 -6.11 -11.14
N VAL A 311 10.61 -5.34 -12.11
CA VAL A 311 10.25 -3.92 -11.89
C VAL A 311 9.21 -3.80 -10.78
N SER A 312 8.12 -4.56 -10.83
CA SER A 312 7.04 -4.51 -9.84
C SER A 312 7.51 -4.92 -8.44
N GLY A 313 8.41 -5.89 -8.33
CA GLY A 313 9.02 -6.30 -7.05
C GLY A 313 9.76 -5.17 -6.35
N THR A 314 10.33 -4.20 -7.09
CA THR A 314 11.00 -3.03 -6.48
C THR A 314 10.02 -2.14 -5.72
N GLY A 315 8.71 -2.21 -6.01
CA GLY A 315 7.70 -1.45 -5.29
C GLY A 315 7.72 -1.71 -3.79
N THR A 316 7.77 -2.97 -3.39
CA THR A 316 7.86 -3.35 -1.97
C THR A 316 9.15 -2.86 -1.30
N PHE A 317 10.26 -2.83 -2.05
CA PHE A 317 11.52 -2.25 -1.56
C PHE A 317 11.37 -0.76 -1.27
N TRP A 318 10.88 0.02 -2.22
CA TRP A 318 10.72 1.47 -2.04
C TRP A 318 9.71 1.81 -0.95
N ASP A 319 8.56 1.13 -0.92
CA ASP A 319 7.50 1.35 0.05
C ASP A 319 7.93 1.01 1.48
N THR A 320 8.36 -0.22 1.70
CA THR A 320 8.54 -0.75 3.07
C THR A 320 10.00 -0.71 3.52
N VAL A 321 10.95 -1.15 2.66
CA VAL A 321 12.36 -1.21 3.07
C VAL A 321 12.97 0.20 3.10
N VAL A 322 12.46 1.15 2.30
CA VAL A 322 12.91 2.54 2.34
C VAL A 322 11.96 3.40 3.17
N VAL A 323 10.73 3.65 2.72
CA VAL A 323 9.85 4.66 3.35
C VAL A 323 9.41 4.26 4.75
N CYS A 324 8.85 3.05 4.95
CA CYS A 324 8.46 2.62 6.31
C CYS A 324 9.67 2.48 7.25
N ALA A 325 10.81 2.02 6.73
CA ALA A 325 12.04 1.91 7.50
C ALA A 325 12.51 3.27 8.03
N MET A 326 12.52 4.28 7.17
CA MET A 326 12.89 5.65 7.56
C MET A 326 11.93 6.20 8.61
N THR A 327 10.61 6.02 8.43
CA THR A 327 9.61 6.40 9.43
C THR A 327 9.87 5.68 10.75
N GLY A 328 10.07 4.37 10.73
CA GLY A 328 10.31 3.58 11.94
C GLY A 328 11.55 4.03 12.72
N LEU A 329 12.65 4.30 12.00
CA LEU A 329 13.88 4.82 12.62
C LEU A 329 13.66 6.21 13.24
N VAL A 330 12.97 7.12 12.55
CA VAL A 330 12.64 8.46 13.07
C VAL A 330 11.80 8.35 14.34
N LEU A 331 10.72 7.57 14.30
CA LEU A 331 9.80 7.44 15.44
C LEU A 331 10.46 6.79 16.65
N VAL A 332 11.27 5.74 16.46
CA VAL A 332 11.95 5.07 17.57
C VAL A 332 13.08 5.93 18.12
N SER A 333 13.90 6.57 17.27
CA SER A 333 15.01 7.43 17.71
C SER A 333 14.55 8.70 18.43
N SER A 334 13.33 9.16 18.20
CA SER A 334 12.75 10.32 18.87
C SER A 334 12.56 10.09 20.38
N GLY A 335 12.30 8.85 20.80
CA GLY A 335 11.93 8.51 22.17
C GLY A 335 10.48 8.85 22.56
N GLU A 336 9.74 9.56 21.70
CA GLU A 336 8.39 10.06 21.97
C GLU A 336 7.35 8.93 22.12
N TRP A 337 7.62 7.75 21.56
CA TRP A 337 6.77 6.56 21.67
C TRP A 337 6.65 6.02 23.12
N LEU A 338 7.48 6.50 24.04
CA LEU A 338 7.41 6.18 25.49
C LEU A 338 6.39 7.06 26.24
N GLY A 339 5.82 8.09 25.60
CA GLY A 339 4.87 9.00 26.23
C GLY A 339 3.57 8.29 26.60
N GLU A 340 3.04 8.62 27.80
CA GLU A 340 1.71 8.18 28.23
C GLU A 340 0.63 8.85 27.36
N ASP A 341 -0.41 8.08 27.02
CA ASP A 341 -1.59 8.55 26.25
C ASP A 341 -1.27 9.19 24.88
N ILE A 342 -0.14 8.82 24.25
CA ILE A 342 0.20 9.31 22.92
C ILE A 342 -0.49 8.46 21.83
N ASP A 343 -1.20 9.11 20.93
CA ASP A 343 -1.77 8.48 19.77
C ASP A 343 -0.84 8.50 18.54
N LYS A 344 -1.25 7.91 17.44
CA LYS A 344 -0.44 7.79 16.21
C LYS A 344 -0.06 9.16 15.62
N ALA A 345 -1.00 10.11 15.63
CA ALA A 345 -0.80 11.44 15.08
C ALA A 345 0.14 12.25 15.98
N GLY A 346 -0.09 12.21 17.29
CA GLY A 346 0.76 12.86 18.29
C GLY A 346 2.20 12.34 18.27
N LEU A 347 2.40 11.02 18.12
CA LEU A 347 3.75 10.45 17.98
C LEU A 347 4.46 10.99 16.72
N CYS A 348 3.78 10.98 15.58
CA CYS A 348 4.36 11.52 14.35
C CYS A 348 4.63 13.02 14.47
N ALA A 349 3.69 13.80 14.99
CA ALA A 349 3.83 15.25 15.13
C ALA A 349 5.01 15.61 16.05
N LYS A 350 5.17 14.93 17.20
CA LYS A 350 6.29 15.17 18.12
C LYS A 350 7.64 14.75 17.50
N ALA A 351 7.70 13.56 16.89
CA ALA A 351 8.93 13.07 16.28
C ALA A 351 9.42 13.98 15.14
N PHE A 352 8.54 14.39 14.25
CA PHE A 352 8.88 15.31 13.16
C PHE A 352 9.08 16.75 13.66
N GLY A 353 8.36 17.14 14.73
CA GLY A 353 8.48 18.44 15.38
C GLY A 353 9.90 18.77 15.87
N GLN A 354 10.81 17.78 15.98
CA GLN A 354 12.23 18.01 16.30
C GLN A 354 12.94 18.92 15.27
N LEU A 355 12.49 18.96 14.01
CA LEU A 355 12.94 19.92 12.99
C LEU A 355 12.17 21.26 13.04
N GLY A 356 11.36 21.51 14.08
CA GLY A 356 10.51 22.69 14.16
C GLY A 356 9.49 22.75 13.02
N VAL A 357 9.26 23.95 12.49
CA VAL A 357 8.29 24.20 11.42
C VAL A 357 8.55 23.35 10.16
N PHE A 358 9.81 23.12 9.81
CA PHE A 358 10.17 22.30 8.64
C PHE A 358 9.74 20.84 8.82
N GLY A 359 9.86 20.27 10.01
CA GLY A 359 9.44 18.90 10.28
C GLY A 359 7.94 18.73 10.19
N SER A 360 7.16 19.65 10.76
CA SER A 360 5.71 19.66 10.61
C SER A 360 5.29 19.82 9.15
N ALA A 361 5.94 20.69 8.40
CA ALA A 361 5.68 20.86 6.96
C ALA A 361 5.97 19.58 6.16
N ILE A 362 7.07 18.86 6.46
CA ILE A 362 7.41 17.59 5.81
C ILE A 362 6.36 16.52 6.14
N LEU A 363 5.93 16.44 7.39
CA LEU A 363 4.89 15.48 7.81
C LEU A 363 3.57 15.74 7.07
N VAL A 364 3.08 16.97 7.07
CA VAL A 364 1.85 17.36 6.38
C VAL A 364 1.97 17.15 4.88
N PHE A 365 3.07 17.56 4.26
CA PHE A 365 3.36 17.32 2.84
C PHE A 365 3.33 15.82 2.53
N GLY A 366 4.01 15.00 3.33
CA GLY A 366 4.02 13.55 3.19
C GLY A 366 2.61 12.98 3.29
N LEU A 367 1.87 13.29 4.35
CA LEU A 367 0.51 12.78 4.56
C LEU A 367 -0.42 13.17 3.41
N VAL A 368 -0.49 14.44 3.04
CA VAL A 368 -1.40 14.92 1.98
C VAL A 368 -1.07 14.30 0.63
N THR A 369 0.20 14.28 0.25
CA THR A 369 0.62 13.75 -1.06
C THR A 369 0.49 12.22 -1.13
N PHE A 370 0.84 11.49 -0.07
CA PHE A 370 0.71 10.03 0.01
C PHE A 370 -0.75 9.61 -0.05
N VAL A 371 -1.60 10.27 0.73
CA VAL A 371 -3.03 9.95 0.79
C VAL A 371 -3.72 10.28 -0.54
N PHE A 372 -3.42 11.44 -1.14
CA PHE A 372 -3.97 11.80 -2.45
C PHE A 372 -3.48 10.86 -3.56
N SER A 373 -2.20 10.47 -3.54
CA SER A 373 -1.69 9.51 -4.51
C SER A 373 -2.38 8.15 -4.40
N THR A 374 -2.74 7.73 -3.17
CA THR A 374 -3.48 6.49 -2.94
C THR A 374 -4.88 6.53 -3.57
N ILE A 375 -5.60 7.65 -3.47
CA ILE A 375 -6.90 7.84 -4.15
C ILE A 375 -6.74 7.63 -5.67
N ILE A 376 -5.69 8.19 -6.26
CA ILE A 376 -5.43 8.08 -7.69
C ILE A 376 -5.02 6.65 -8.08
N GLY A 377 -4.13 6.01 -7.34
CA GLY A 377 -3.64 4.66 -7.65
C GLY A 377 -4.75 3.60 -7.53
N TRP A 378 -5.50 3.62 -6.44
CA TRP A 378 -6.61 2.68 -6.19
C TRP A 378 -7.78 2.84 -7.15
N SER A 379 -7.98 4.03 -7.72
CA SER A 379 -9.01 4.26 -8.73
C SER A 379 -8.89 3.29 -9.91
N TYR A 380 -7.66 2.97 -10.32
CA TYR A 380 -7.42 2.04 -11.40
C TYR A 380 -7.67 0.57 -11.01
N TYR A 381 -7.36 0.18 -9.77
CA TYR A 381 -7.64 -1.18 -9.30
C TYR A 381 -9.14 -1.48 -9.31
N GLY A 382 -9.93 -0.56 -8.76
CA GLY A 382 -11.38 -0.70 -8.76
C GLY A 382 -11.96 -0.61 -10.18
N GLU A 383 -11.46 0.30 -11.04
CA GLU A 383 -11.87 0.41 -12.45
C GLU A 383 -11.71 -0.92 -13.18
N LYS A 384 -10.55 -1.55 -13.07
CA LYS A 384 -10.27 -2.83 -13.75
C LYS A 384 -11.07 -4.00 -13.16
N SER A 385 -11.38 -3.96 -11.88
CA SER A 385 -12.25 -4.94 -11.25
C SER A 385 -13.69 -4.82 -11.72
N VAL A 386 -14.22 -3.59 -11.82
CA VAL A 386 -15.56 -3.32 -12.35
C VAL A 386 -15.62 -3.61 -13.84
N GLU A 387 -14.57 -3.30 -14.61
CA GLU A 387 -14.46 -3.66 -16.02
C GLU A 387 -14.51 -5.19 -16.23
N TYR A 388 -13.84 -5.96 -15.38
CA TYR A 388 -13.88 -7.42 -15.43
C TYR A 388 -15.29 -7.97 -15.17
N LEU A 389 -16.03 -7.38 -14.22
CA LEU A 389 -17.37 -7.83 -13.81
C LEU A 389 -18.44 -7.45 -14.83
N PHE A 390 -18.42 -6.23 -15.35
CA PHE A 390 -19.52 -5.62 -16.11
C PHE A 390 -19.12 -5.15 -17.52
N GLY A 391 -17.86 -5.36 -17.90
CA GLY A 391 -17.33 -4.91 -19.17
C GLY A 391 -17.00 -3.41 -19.22
N THR A 392 -16.50 -2.97 -20.37
CA THR A 392 -15.98 -1.61 -20.58
C THR A 392 -17.02 -0.50 -20.49
N ILE A 393 -18.31 -0.84 -20.62
CA ILE A 393 -19.43 0.12 -20.47
C ILE A 393 -19.50 0.68 -19.05
N ALA A 394 -19.08 -0.08 -18.06
CA ALA A 394 -19.12 0.31 -16.65
C ALA A 394 -17.97 1.27 -16.24
N VAL A 395 -16.93 1.42 -17.06
CA VAL A 395 -15.76 2.24 -16.74
C VAL A 395 -16.10 3.72 -16.56
N LYS A 396 -16.87 4.30 -17.49
CA LYS A 396 -17.26 5.73 -17.38
C LYS A 396 -18.14 6.02 -16.16
N PRO A 397 -19.24 5.29 -15.90
CA PRO A 397 -20.02 5.44 -14.68
C PRO A 397 -19.18 5.26 -13.42
N TYR A 398 -18.29 4.27 -13.39
CA TYR A 398 -17.39 4.03 -12.25
C TYR A 398 -16.51 5.26 -11.94
N ARG A 399 -15.91 5.90 -12.96
CA ARG A 399 -15.05 7.07 -12.77
C ARG A 399 -15.81 8.24 -12.13
N TRP A 400 -17.02 8.51 -12.58
CA TRP A 400 -17.85 9.57 -11.99
C TRP A 400 -18.30 9.22 -10.57
N LEU A 401 -18.67 7.96 -10.33
CA LEU A 401 -19.00 7.49 -9.00
C LEU A 401 -17.79 7.62 -8.06
N TRP A 402 -16.58 7.28 -8.54
CA TRP A 402 -15.35 7.43 -7.78
C TRP A 402 -15.13 8.87 -7.31
N VAL A 403 -15.27 9.83 -8.21
CA VAL A 403 -15.12 11.27 -7.91
C VAL A 403 -16.18 11.73 -6.89
N ALA A 404 -17.42 11.30 -7.05
CA ALA A 404 -18.49 11.62 -6.09
C ALA A 404 -18.21 11.02 -4.70
N VAL A 405 -17.69 9.80 -4.63
CA VAL A 405 -17.35 9.13 -3.38
C VAL A 405 -16.14 9.76 -2.69
N VAL A 406 -15.18 10.35 -3.42
CA VAL A 406 -14.09 11.16 -2.82
C VAL A 406 -14.69 12.34 -2.03
N PHE A 407 -15.66 13.04 -2.62
CA PHE A 407 -16.35 14.14 -1.92
C PHE A 407 -17.10 13.64 -0.69
N LEU A 408 -17.89 12.58 -0.84
CA LEU A 408 -18.64 12.00 0.27
C LEU A 408 -17.73 11.50 1.39
N GLY A 409 -16.60 10.88 1.06
CA GLY A 409 -15.62 10.38 2.03
C GLY A 409 -15.02 11.48 2.89
N SER A 410 -14.80 12.68 2.34
CA SER A 410 -14.25 13.80 3.10
C SER A 410 -15.19 14.34 4.18
N ILE A 411 -16.51 14.17 4.02
CA ILE A 411 -17.53 14.68 4.97
C ILE A 411 -18.14 13.58 5.84
N TRP A 412 -17.93 12.32 5.51
CA TRP A 412 -18.54 11.18 6.20
C TRP A 412 -17.52 10.43 7.04
N LYS A 413 -17.67 10.53 8.37
CA LYS A 413 -16.89 9.77 9.35
C LYS A 413 -17.66 8.51 9.72
N SER A 414 -17.08 7.33 9.51
CA SER A 414 -17.71 6.07 9.93
C SER A 414 -16.67 4.97 10.11
N ASP A 415 -16.52 4.53 11.35
CA ASP A 415 -15.65 3.38 11.69
C ASP A 415 -16.13 2.08 11.02
N ALA A 416 -17.46 1.97 10.80
CA ALA A 416 -18.02 0.83 10.08
C ALA A 416 -17.54 0.75 8.63
N VAL A 417 -17.41 1.89 7.93
CA VAL A 417 -16.85 1.93 6.57
C VAL A 417 -15.38 1.51 6.56
N TRP A 418 -14.62 1.95 7.57
CA TRP A 418 -13.23 1.55 7.76
C TRP A 418 -13.10 0.02 7.93
N ASN A 419 -13.80 -0.52 8.94
CA ASN A 419 -13.71 -1.94 9.29
C ASN A 419 -14.23 -2.84 8.16
N PHE A 420 -15.31 -2.44 7.48
CA PHE A 420 -15.85 -3.17 6.34
C PHE A 420 -14.86 -3.19 5.16
N SER A 421 -14.26 -2.05 4.86
CA SER A 421 -13.28 -1.94 3.77
C SER A 421 -12.01 -2.72 4.06
N ASP A 422 -11.54 -2.69 5.30
CA ASP A 422 -10.37 -3.46 5.74
C ASP A 422 -10.64 -4.96 5.68
N MET A 423 -11.85 -5.39 6.07
CA MET A 423 -12.29 -6.78 5.90
C MET A 423 -12.27 -7.21 4.42
N MET A 424 -12.81 -6.40 3.50
CA MET A 424 -12.81 -6.70 2.07
C MET A 424 -11.40 -6.77 1.50
N ASN A 425 -10.51 -5.88 1.95
CA ASN A 425 -9.10 -5.88 1.59
C ASN A 425 -8.40 -7.19 2.04
N GLY A 426 -8.66 -7.65 3.25
CA GLY A 426 -8.15 -8.96 3.71
C GLY A 426 -8.70 -10.14 2.92
N LEU A 427 -10.00 -10.11 2.61
CA LEU A 427 -10.66 -11.20 1.87
C LEU A 427 -10.18 -11.31 0.42
N MET A 428 -9.82 -10.21 -0.25
CA MET A 428 -9.31 -10.28 -1.63
C MET A 428 -7.94 -10.99 -1.69
N ALA A 429 -7.17 -11.01 -0.61
CA ALA A 429 -5.89 -11.71 -0.57
C ALA A 429 -6.05 -13.23 -0.75
N LEU A 430 -7.13 -13.82 -0.24
CA LEU A 430 -7.32 -15.28 -0.23
C LEU A 430 -7.29 -15.90 -1.62
N PRO A 431 -8.14 -15.51 -2.57
CA PRO A 431 -8.10 -16.10 -3.92
C PRO A 431 -6.77 -15.82 -4.63
N ASN A 432 -6.12 -14.67 -4.36
CA ASN A 432 -4.81 -14.37 -4.92
C ASN A 432 -3.72 -15.30 -4.37
N LEU A 433 -3.67 -15.53 -3.05
CA LEU A 433 -2.70 -16.44 -2.44
C LEU A 433 -2.87 -17.89 -2.94
N VAL A 434 -4.12 -18.35 -3.11
CA VAL A 434 -4.40 -19.65 -3.72
C VAL A 434 -3.82 -19.73 -5.13
N ALA A 435 -4.00 -18.70 -5.95
CA ALA A 435 -3.44 -18.66 -7.30
C ALA A 435 -1.89 -18.68 -7.28
N LEU A 436 -1.25 -17.93 -6.40
CA LEU A 436 0.21 -17.87 -6.27
C LEU A 436 0.80 -19.22 -5.86
N LEU A 437 0.18 -19.90 -4.88
CA LEU A 437 0.65 -21.20 -4.39
C LEU A 437 0.47 -22.29 -5.45
N LEU A 438 -0.70 -22.39 -6.09
CA LEU A 438 -0.98 -23.37 -7.11
C LEU A 438 -0.17 -23.19 -8.39
N LEU A 439 0.09 -21.93 -8.77
CA LEU A 439 0.89 -21.59 -9.96
C LEU A 439 2.37 -21.36 -9.65
N SER A 440 2.84 -21.71 -8.45
CA SER A 440 4.26 -21.54 -8.05
C SER A 440 5.25 -22.28 -8.97
N GLY A 441 4.81 -23.39 -9.57
CA GLY A 441 5.57 -24.11 -10.59
C GLY A 441 5.79 -23.29 -11.88
N VAL A 442 4.74 -22.58 -12.31
CA VAL A 442 4.81 -21.65 -13.47
C VAL A 442 5.74 -20.49 -13.17
N ILE A 443 5.61 -19.89 -11.98
CA ILE A 443 6.49 -18.79 -11.53
C ILE A 443 7.96 -19.24 -11.57
N ALA A 444 8.28 -20.39 -10.97
CA ALA A 444 9.64 -20.90 -10.92
C ALA A 444 10.21 -21.22 -12.31
N SER A 445 9.42 -21.83 -13.21
CA SER A 445 9.85 -22.18 -14.55
C SER A 445 10.13 -20.94 -15.42
N GLU A 446 9.24 -19.93 -15.39
CA GLU A 446 9.44 -18.67 -16.11
C GLU A 446 10.66 -17.90 -15.59
N THR A 447 10.81 -17.84 -14.26
CA THR A 447 11.96 -17.20 -13.61
C THR A 447 13.27 -17.85 -14.05
N ARG A 448 13.34 -19.20 -14.00
CA ARG A 448 14.51 -19.95 -14.41
C ARG A 448 14.84 -19.72 -15.89
N ARG A 449 13.82 -19.84 -16.76
CA ARG A 449 13.98 -19.62 -18.21
C ARG A 449 14.59 -18.24 -18.50
N TYR A 450 14.13 -17.19 -17.82
CA TYR A 450 14.64 -15.83 -18.02
C TYR A 450 16.10 -15.66 -17.64
N PHE A 451 16.53 -16.26 -16.53
CA PHE A 451 17.89 -16.10 -16.03
C PHE A 451 18.91 -17.07 -16.68
N GLU A 452 18.44 -18.21 -17.20
CA GLU A 452 19.29 -19.20 -17.90
C GLU A 452 19.41 -18.93 -19.40
N SER A 453 18.47 -18.16 -20.01
CA SER A 453 18.58 -17.81 -21.43
C SER A 453 19.75 -16.86 -21.67
N PRO A 454 20.60 -17.12 -22.70
CA PRO A 454 21.64 -16.18 -23.08
C PRO A 454 21.02 -14.81 -23.38
N ARG A 455 21.50 -13.78 -22.72
CA ARG A 455 21.06 -12.40 -23.01
C ARG A 455 21.71 -11.98 -24.33
N SER A 456 20.91 -11.94 -25.42
CA SER A 456 21.28 -11.32 -26.69
C SER A 456 21.36 -9.80 -26.56
#